data_1e5ee1d9bb244d3c254e58abccb54d7b
#
_entry.id   1e5ee1d9bb244d3c254e58abccb54d7b
#
_cell.length_a   1.000
_cell.length_b   1.000
_cell.length_c   1.000
_cell.angle_alpha   90.00
_cell.angle_beta   90.00
_cell.angle_gamma   90.00
#
_symmetry.space_group_name_H-M   'P 1'
#
loop_
_entity.id
_entity.type
_entity.pdbx_description
1 polymer ?
#
loop_
_entity_poly.entity_id
_entity_poly.type
_entity_poly.pdbx_seq_one_letter_code
_entity_poly.pdbx_strand_id
1 'polypeptide(L)'
;MKDIISTITMKELEQITFRILQECFSQVMREILLEFDTIIAETRDKKRFYLKDKRPLKFESVYGSVELERNYYQDRETGEYVFLLDQYLSFDGTKGMSPVVQELAIEL
;
A
#
# COMPACT_ATOMS: atom_id res chain seq x y z
N MET A 1 -9.72 18.43 -31.42
CA MET A 1 -10.06 17.05 -31.05
C MET A 1 -9.75 16.03 -32.13
N LYS A 2 -10.11 16.30 -33.37
CA LYS A 2 -9.75 15.40 -34.51
C LYS A 2 -8.25 15.18 -34.64
N ASP A 3 -7.44 16.20 -34.41
CA ASP A 3 -5.98 16.11 -34.54
C ASP A 3 -5.36 15.21 -33.46
N ILE A 4 -5.91 15.25 -32.25
CA ILE A 4 -5.46 14.39 -31.15
C ILE A 4 -5.83 12.93 -31.42
N ILE A 5 -7.05 12.69 -31.90
CA ILE A 5 -7.54 11.36 -32.23
C ILE A 5 -6.75 10.73 -33.39
N SER A 6 -6.36 11.54 -34.38
CA SER A 6 -5.62 11.04 -35.56
C SER A 6 -4.15 10.78 -35.29
N THR A 7 -3.58 11.30 -34.18
CA THR A 7 -2.15 11.16 -33.84
C THR A 7 -1.85 10.08 -32.82
N ILE A 8 -2.88 9.59 -32.11
CA ILE A 8 -2.69 8.56 -31.08
C ILE A 8 -2.91 7.17 -31.71
N THR A 9 -1.93 6.29 -31.55
CA THR A 9 -2.04 4.90 -31.96
C THR A 9 -2.77 4.08 -30.88
N MET A 10 -3.30 2.93 -31.25
CA MET A 10 -3.94 2.02 -30.29
C MET A 10 -2.97 1.58 -29.19
N LYS A 11 -1.71 1.35 -29.55
CA LYS A 11 -0.66 1.01 -28.58
C LYS A 11 -0.47 2.12 -27.53
N GLU A 12 -0.38 3.37 -27.98
CA GLU A 12 -0.23 4.51 -27.09
C GLU A 12 -1.46 4.67 -26.20
N LEU A 13 -2.65 4.47 -26.74
CA LEU A 13 -3.89 4.55 -25.99
C LEU A 13 -3.93 3.48 -24.89
N GLU A 14 -3.53 2.25 -25.17
CA GLU A 14 -3.44 1.19 -24.17
C GLU A 14 -2.46 1.54 -23.06
N GLN A 15 -1.29 2.09 -23.42
CA GLN A 15 -0.28 2.49 -22.47
C GLN A 15 -0.75 3.61 -21.54
N ILE A 16 -1.42 4.60 -22.11
CA ILE A 16 -1.99 5.71 -21.33
C ILE A 16 -3.08 5.21 -20.38
N THR A 17 -3.97 4.38 -20.88
CA THR A 17 -5.06 3.80 -20.09
C THR A 17 -4.53 2.97 -18.92
N PHE A 18 -3.54 2.13 -19.20
CA PHE A 18 -2.89 1.31 -18.15
C PHE A 18 -2.26 2.18 -17.07
N ARG A 19 -1.57 3.26 -17.47
CA ARG A 19 -0.96 4.19 -16.52
C ARG A 19 -2.00 4.85 -15.62
N ILE A 20 -3.13 5.28 -16.20
CA ILE A 20 -4.23 5.88 -15.43
C ILE A 20 -4.78 4.88 -14.42
N LEU A 21 -4.98 3.63 -14.84
CA LEU A 21 -5.47 2.57 -13.94
C LEU A 21 -4.49 2.29 -12.81
N GLN A 22 -3.18 2.30 -13.11
CA GLN A 22 -2.15 2.12 -12.07
C GLN A 22 -2.21 3.24 -11.03
N GLU A 23 -2.31 4.49 -11.47
CA GLU A 23 -2.40 5.63 -10.57
C GLU A 23 -3.66 5.58 -9.71
N CYS A 24 -4.80 5.28 -10.31
CA CYS A 24 -6.06 5.14 -9.59
C CYS A 24 -6.00 4.01 -8.56
N PHE A 25 -5.47 2.85 -8.93
CA PHE A 25 -5.32 1.72 -8.03
C PHE A 25 -4.46 2.08 -6.82
N SER A 26 -3.29 2.68 -7.07
CA SER A 26 -2.35 3.05 -6.02
C SER A 26 -2.97 4.05 -5.03
N GLN A 27 -3.70 5.02 -5.54
CA GLN A 27 -4.37 6.02 -4.71
C GLN A 27 -5.49 5.41 -3.87
N VAL A 28 -6.33 4.58 -4.45
CA VAL A 28 -7.43 3.91 -3.74
C VAL A 28 -6.87 2.97 -2.67
N MET A 29 -5.85 2.19 -3.00
CA MET A 29 -5.20 1.29 -2.05
C MET A 29 -4.60 2.05 -0.88
N ARG A 30 -3.93 3.17 -1.15
CA ARG A 30 -3.38 4.04 -0.12
C ARG A 30 -4.46 4.54 0.84
N GLU A 31 -5.57 5.03 0.30
CA GLU A 31 -6.68 5.54 1.11
C GLU A 31 -7.31 4.46 1.98
N ILE A 32 -7.49 3.27 1.44
CA ILE A 32 -8.03 2.12 2.19
C ILE A 32 -7.09 1.74 3.34
N LEU A 33 -5.80 1.64 3.06
CA LEU A 33 -4.81 1.29 4.09
C LEU A 33 -4.72 2.34 5.17
N LEU A 34 -4.79 3.63 4.83
CA LEU A 34 -4.80 4.71 5.81
C LEU A 34 -6.05 4.68 6.70
N GLU A 35 -7.19 4.32 6.14
CA GLU A 35 -8.41 4.18 6.92
C GLU A 35 -8.34 3.00 7.88
N PHE A 36 -7.85 1.85 7.43
CA PHE A 36 -7.59 0.71 8.31
C PHE A 36 -6.64 1.08 9.44
N ASP A 37 -5.57 1.79 9.12
CA ASP A 37 -4.58 2.22 10.11
C ASP A 37 -5.20 3.14 11.17
N THR A 38 -6.07 4.04 10.76
CA THR A 38 -6.81 4.93 11.66
C THR A 38 -7.76 4.16 12.56
N ILE A 39 -8.51 3.21 12.02
CA ILE A 39 -9.42 2.36 12.80
C ILE A 39 -8.64 1.55 13.84
N ILE A 40 -7.52 0.97 13.44
CA ILE A 40 -6.65 0.22 14.34
C ILE A 40 -6.14 1.11 15.47
N ALA A 41 -5.72 2.35 15.15
CA ALA A 41 -5.26 3.30 16.16
C ALA A 41 -6.35 3.61 17.19
N GLU A 42 -7.60 3.73 16.76
CA GLU A 42 -8.72 4.04 17.64
C GLU A 42 -9.18 2.84 18.47
N THR A 43 -9.10 1.63 17.93
CA THR A 43 -9.66 0.42 18.54
C THR A 43 -8.63 -0.46 19.24
N ARG A 44 -7.34 -0.19 19.08
CA ARG A 44 -6.27 -0.99 19.70
C ARG A 44 -6.34 -0.97 21.24
N ASP A 45 -5.70 -1.95 21.86
CA ASP A 45 -5.43 -1.90 23.30
C ASP A 45 -4.38 -0.82 23.59
N LYS A 46 -4.85 0.35 23.99
CA LYS A 46 -3.99 1.53 24.22
C LYS A 46 -3.05 1.38 25.42
N LYS A 47 -3.35 0.46 26.31
CA LYS A 47 -2.45 0.17 27.44
C LYS A 47 -1.26 -0.67 26.99
N ARG A 48 -1.49 -1.58 26.07
CA ARG A 48 -0.46 -2.46 25.53
C ARG A 48 0.35 -1.82 24.41
N PHE A 49 -0.34 -1.23 23.43
CA PHE A 49 0.32 -0.68 22.23
C PHE A 49 0.38 0.84 22.31
N TYR A 50 1.58 1.33 22.56
CA TYR A 50 1.86 2.76 22.58
C TYR A 50 2.18 3.26 21.17
N LEU A 51 1.44 4.26 20.71
CA LEU A 51 1.70 4.89 19.40
C LEU A 51 2.96 5.75 19.52
N LYS A 52 4.02 5.31 18.86
CA LYS A 52 5.31 6.01 18.91
C LYS A 52 5.38 7.12 17.89
N ASP A 53 5.26 6.78 16.60
CA ASP A 53 5.34 7.72 15.49
C ASP A 53 4.74 7.09 14.23
N LYS A 54 4.94 7.76 13.09
CA LYS A 54 4.58 7.23 11.77
C LYS A 54 5.83 6.90 11.01
N ARG A 55 5.80 5.81 10.25
CA ARG A 55 6.91 5.34 9.44
C ARG A 55 6.46 5.13 8.00
N PRO A 56 7.31 5.47 7.02
CA PRO A 56 6.96 5.29 5.63
C PRO A 56 6.87 3.81 5.27
N LEU A 57 5.90 3.49 4.42
CA LEU A 57 5.74 2.20 3.78
C LEU A 57 5.72 2.42 2.28
N LYS A 58 6.56 1.70 1.56
CA LYS A 58 6.54 1.66 0.11
C LYS A 58 6.57 0.20 -0.33
N PHE A 59 5.62 -0.18 -1.16
CA PHE A 59 5.62 -1.52 -1.74
C PHE A 59 5.12 -1.51 -3.17
N GLU A 60 5.57 -2.50 -3.94
CA GLU A 60 5.12 -2.70 -5.32
C GLU A 60 3.92 -3.63 -5.31
N SER A 61 2.82 -3.17 -5.89
CA SER A 61 1.62 -3.97 -6.13
C SER A 61 1.55 -4.39 -7.59
N VAL A 62 0.57 -5.24 -7.91
CA VAL A 62 0.34 -5.70 -9.30
C VAL A 62 0.11 -4.52 -10.25
N TYR A 63 -0.47 -3.43 -9.76
CA TYR A 63 -0.79 -2.27 -10.60
C TYR A 63 0.08 -1.05 -10.32
N GLY A 64 1.18 -1.19 -9.59
CA GLY A 64 2.12 -0.10 -9.36
C GLY A 64 2.53 0.06 -7.92
N SER A 65 3.32 1.10 -7.65
CA SER A 65 3.84 1.41 -6.33
C SER A 65 2.76 2.03 -5.45
N VAL A 66 2.74 1.63 -4.18
CA VAL A 66 1.90 2.23 -3.16
C VAL A 66 2.80 2.79 -2.06
N GLU A 67 2.61 4.07 -1.71
CA GLU A 67 3.38 4.73 -0.67
C GLU A 67 2.43 5.38 0.33
N LEU A 68 2.70 5.17 1.61
CA LEU A 68 1.96 5.81 2.69
C LEU A 68 2.83 5.86 3.95
N GLU A 69 2.39 6.65 4.91
CA GLU A 69 2.94 6.63 6.25
C GLU A 69 1.97 5.89 7.16
N ARG A 70 2.45 4.86 7.85
CA ARG A 70 1.65 4.07 8.77
C ARG A 70 2.13 4.22 10.20
N ASN A 71 1.21 3.96 11.13
CA ASN A 71 1.50 4.07 12.56
C ASN A 71 2.45 2.96 13.02
N TYR A 72 3.41 3.36 13.85
CA TYR A 72 4.40 2.49 14.47
C TYR A 72 4.17 2.47 15.97
N TYR A 73 4.06 1.27 16.54
CA TYR A 73 3.71 1.09 17.94
C TYR A 73 4.82 0.36 18.69
N GLN A 74 4.89 0.62 20.01
CA GLN A 74 5.66 -0.21 20.90
C GLN A 74 4.69 -1.13 21.66
N ASP A 75 4.95 -2.43 21.61
CA ASP A 75 4.25 -3.41 22.42
C ASP A 75 4.86 -3.39 23.82
N ARG A 76 4.12 -2.91 24.81
CA ARG A 76 4.60 -2.76 26.18
C ARG A 76 4.76 -4.09 26.90
N GLU A 77 4.15 -5.15 26.42
CA GLU A 77 4.30 -6.49 26.99
C GLU A 77 5.64 -7.12 26.59
N THR A 78 6.07 -6.93 25.36
CA THR A 78 7.30 -7.53 24.81
C THR A 78 8.45 -6.54 24.70
N GLY A 79 8.15 -5.23 24.69
CA GLY A 79 9.14 -4.19 24.42
C GLY A 79 9.47 -4.02 22.95
N GLU A 80 8.93 -4.85 22.08
CA GLU A 80 9.19 -4.80 20.63
C GLU A 80 8.37 -3.74 19.94
N TYR A 81 8.89 -3.26 18.80
CA TYR A 81 8.17 -2.33 17.95
C TYR A 81 7.45 -3.07 16.84
N VAL A 82 6.21 -2.68 16.57
CA VAL A 82 5.35 -3.40 15.63
C VAL A 82 4.54 -2.44 14.77
N PHE A 83 4.22 -2.89 13.55
CA PHE A 83 3.22 -2.27 12.70
C PHE A 83 1.92 -3.08 12.80
N LEU A 84 0.94 -2.56 13.56
CA LEU A 84 -0.32 -3.28 13.74
C LEU A 84 -1.09 -3.46 12.43
N LEU A 85 -1.00 -2.50 11.52
CA LEU A 85 -1.61 -2.63 10.19
C LEU A 85 -1.10 -3.87 9.46
N ASP A 86 0.21 -4.09 9.49
CA ASP A 86 0.84 -5.25 8.84
C ASP A 86 0.37 -6.56 9.48
N GLN A 87 0.28 -6.60 10.81
CA GLN A 87 -0.19 -7.78 11.52
C GLN A 87 -1.64 -8.13 11.18
N TYR A 88 -2.51 -7.11 11.15
CA TYR A 88 -3.92 -7.31 10.80
C TYR A 88 -4.12 -7.83 9.39
N LEU A 89 -3.30 -7.37 8.45
CA LEU A 89 -3.40 -7.74 7.04
C LEU A 89 -2.51 -8.93 6.67
N SER A 90 -1.79 -9.52 7.62
CA SER A 90 -0.83 -10.60 7.39
C SER A 90 0.16 -10.23 6.27
N PHE A 91 0.69 -9.00 6.37
CA PHE A 91 1.54 -8.40 5.35
C PHE A 91 2.88 -7.97 5.95
N ASP A 92 3.97 -8.32 5.28
CA ASP A 92 5.31 -7.86 5.67
C ASP A 92 5.75 -6.74 4.73
N GLY A 93 5.56 -5.49 5.18
CA GLY A 93 5.93 -4.30 4.41
C GLY A 93 7.43 -4.14 4.19
N THR A 94 8.27 -4.86 4.95
CA THR A 94 9.73 -4.77 4.79
C THR A 94 10.21 -5.42 3.49
N LYS A 95 9.43 -6.30 2.90
CA LYS A 95 9.77 -6.97 1.63
C LYS A 95 9.60 -6.08 0.40
N GLY A 96 8.89 -4.97 0.53
CA GLY A 96 8.68 -4.03 -0.57
C GLY A 96 7.81 -4.54 -1.71
N MET A 97 7.15 -5.69 -1.56
CA MET A 97 6.27 -6.28 -2.56
C MET A 97 4.97 -6.75 -1.92
N SER A 98 3.85 -6.61 -2.66
CA SER A 98 2.58 -7.15 -2.20
C SER A 98 2.58 -8.68 -2.21
N PRO A 99 1.69 -9.34 -1.44
CA PRO A 99 1.58 -10.81 -1.46
C PRO A 99 1.32 -11.38 -2.86
N VAL A 100 0.50 -10.71 -3.65
CA VAL A 100 0.21 -11.15 -5.03
C VAL A 100 1.44 -11.08 -5.92
N VAL A 101 2.23 -9.99 -5.81
CA VAL A 101 3.48 -9.85 -6.55
C VAL A 101 4.49 -10.92 -6.14
N GLN A 102 4.58 -11.23 -4.85
CA GLN A 102 5.46 -12.29 -4.36
C GLN A 102 5.07 -13.65 -4.93
N GLU A 103 3.79 -13.96 -4.97
CA GLU A 103 3.29 -15.21 -5.56
C GLU A 103 3.63 -15.31 -7.05
N LEU A 104 3.44 -14.22 -7.80
CA LEU A 104 3.79 -14.18 -9.23
C LEU A 104 5.28 -14.39 -9.46
N ALA A 105 6.12 -13.81 -8.61
CA ALA A 105 7.57 -13.98 -8.71
C ALA A 105 8.02 -15.42 -8.44
N ILE A 106 7.35 -16.12 -7.55
CA ILE A 106 7.66 -17.54 -7.25
C ILE A 106 7.27 -18.46 -8.41
N GLU A 107 6.16 -18.17 -9.10
CA GLU A 107 5.70 -18.95 -10.24
C GLU A 107 6.57 -18.81 -11.50
N LEU A 108 7.32 -17.74 -11.58
CA LEU A 108 8.21 -17.47 -12.72
C LEU A 108 9.59 -18.14 -12.53
#